data_20f7b42baf1024f4ba9417b423c8791a
#
_entry.id   20f7b42baf1024f4ba9417b423c8791a
#
_cell.length_a   1.000
_cell.length_b   1.000
_cell.length_c   1.000
_cell.angle_alpha   90.00
_cell.angle_beta   90.00
_cell.angle_gamma   90.00
#
_symmetry.space_group_name_H-M   'P 1'
#
loop_
_entity.id
_entity.type
_entity.pdbx_description
1 polymer ?
#
loop_
_entity_poly.entity_id
_entity_poly.type
_entity_poly.pdbx_seq_one_letter_code
_entity_poly.pdbx_strand_id
1 'polypeptide(L)'
;MAKVAIVYHSGFGHTKILAEAVARGAASVDGTHVDLIPVAEAEAKVETLNAADAIIFGSPTYMGNVSGPFKTWMDTTGKLWYGQQWKDKIAAGFTNSGNPSGDKLNTLTTMWVFAMQHSMIWVSQGVMAGEQENGETLNRLSSWGGTMATSANAEASADNPSKADQATGARLGARVASFAKKLKG
;
A
#
# COMPACT_ATOMS: atom_id res chain seq x y z
N MET A 1 -5.07 13.13 15.94
CA MET A 1 -5.38 12.80 14.53
C MET A 1 -4.23 11.95 13.98
N ALA A 2 -4.49 10.73 13.52
CA ALA A 2 -3.46 9.89 12.89
C ALA A 2 -3.16 10.40 11.47
N LYS A 3 -1.91 10.29 11.03
CA LYS A 3 -1.47 10.67 9.68
C LYS A 3 -1.00 9.43 8.93
N VAL A 4 -1.63 9.13 7.81
CA VAL A 4 -1.29 8.00 6.94
C VAL A 4 -0.83 8.53 5.58
N ALA A 5 0.41 8.23 5.21
CA ALA A 5 0.92 8.49 3.88
C ALA A 5 0.84 7.22 3.03
N ILE A 6 0.47 7.36 1.76
CA ILE A 6 0.42 6.25 0.80
C ILE A 6 1.31 6.64 -0.37
N VAL A 7 2.47 5.98 -0.49
CA VAL A 7 3.39 6.19 -1.61
C VAL A 7 3.15 5.11 -2.65
N TYR A 8 2.87 5.51 -3.89
CA TYR A 8 2.57 4.54 -4.94
C TYR A 8 3.17 4.90 -6.30
N HIS A 9 3.44 3.86 -7.10
CA HIS A 9 3.68 3.98 -8.54
C HIS A 9 2.55 3.33 -9.33
N SER A 10 2.24 3.90 -10.50
CA SER A 10 1.26 3.33 -11.43
C SER A 10 1.65 3.67 -12.86
N GLY A 11 2.08 2.67 -13.66
CA GLY A 11 2.46 2.87 -15.04
C GLY A 11 1.26 2.97 -15.99
N PHE A 12 0.18 2.23 -15.71
CA PHE A 12 -1.00 2.12 -16.57
C PHE A 12 -2.32 2.50 -15.87
N GLY A 13 -2.26 3.13 -14.71
CA GLY A 13 -3.45 3.60 -13.98
C GLY A 13 -4.03 2.60 -12.97
N HIS A 14 -3.90 1.28 -13.16
CA HIS A 14 -4.54 0.27 -12.33
C HIS A 14 -4.11 0.34 -10.84
N THR A 15 -2.81 0.45 -10.60
CA THR A 15 -2.29 0.58 -9.22
C THR A 15 -2.73 1.90 -8.57
N LYS A 16 -2.95 2.96 -9.34
CA LYS A 16 -3.52 4.23 -8.85
C LYS A 16 -4.94 4.01 -8.32
N ILE A 17 -5.81 3.31 -9.06
CA ILE A 17 -7.17 3.01 -8.62
C ILE A 17 -7.16 2.21 -7.30
N LEU A 18 -6.26 1.23 -7.19
CA LEU A 18 -6.08 0.49 -5.94
C LEU A 18 -5.57 1.40 -4.81
N ALA A 19 -4.61 2.29 -5.09
CA ALA A 19 -4.09 3.25 -4.12
C ALA A 19 -5.19 4.21 -3.60
N GLU A 20 -6.05 4.68 -4.50
CA GLU A 20 -7.22 5.48 -4.16
C GLU A 20 -8.22 4.71 -3.28
N ALA A 21 -8.39 3.41 -3.52
CA ALA A 21 -9.23 2.56 -2.66
C ALA A 21 -8.62 2.40 -1.26
N VAL A 22 -7.30 2.16 -1.16
CA VAL A 22 -6.57 2.12 0.12
C VAL A 22 -6.72 3.46 0.86
N ALA A 23 -6.60 4.58 0.15
CA ALA A 23 -6.76 5.92 0.72
C ALA A 23 -8.17 6.15 1.25
N ARG A 24 -9.21 5.77 0.49
CA ARG A 24 -10.61 5.85 0.97
C ARG A 24 -10.82 5.03 2.24
N GLY A 25 -10.25 3.81 2.28
CA GLY A 25 -10.33 2.97 3.47
C GLY A 25 -9.63 3.59 4.68
N ALA A 26 -8.44 4.15 4.52
CA ALA A 26 -7.74 4.84 5.60
C ALA A 26 -8.52 6.08 6.09
N ALA A 27 -9.07 6.86 5.16
CA ALA A 27 -9.86 8.05 5.47
C ALA A 27 -11.22 7.74 6.14
N SER A 28 -11.75 6.52 6.01
CA SER A 28 -12.99 6.10 6.68
C SER A 28 -12.84 5.93 8.20
N VAL A 29 -11.61 5.93 8.71
CA VAL A 29 -11.34 5.86 10.14
C VAL A 29 -11.30 7.27 10.73
N ASP A 30 -12.28 7.59 11.55
CA ASP A 30 -12.41 8.91 12.17
C ASP A 30 -11.12 9.41 12.81
N GLY A 31 -10.78 10.67 12.57
CA GLY A 31 -9.58 11.30 13.08
C GLY A 31 -8.30 10.88 12.34
N THR A 32 -8.43 10.44 11.08
CA THR A 32 -7.30 10.12 10.20
C THR A 32 -7.15 11.18 9.10
N HIS A 33 -5.94 11.65 8.88
CA HIS A 33 -5.53 12.42 7.70
C HIS A 33 -4.77 11.51 6.74
N VAL A 34 -5.05 11.60 5.44
CA VAL A 34 -4.44 10.72 4.42
C VAL A 34 -3.76 11.56 3.34
N ASP A 35 -2.50 11.29 3.10
CA ASP A 35 -1.71 11.84 2.00
C ASP A 35 -1.47 10.74 0.95
N LEU A 36 -2.06 10.91 -0.24
CA LEU A 36 -1.85 10.00 -1.38
C LEU A 36 -0.77 10.59 -2.31
N ILE A 37 0.38 9.95 -2.38
CA ILE A 37 1.61 10.51 -2.95
C ILE A 37 2.10 9.62 -4.10
N PRO A 38 2.04 10.09 -5.36
CA PRO A 38 2.73 9.43 -6.45
C PRO A 38 4.25 9.37 -6.17
N VAL A 39 4.88 8.24 -6.47
CA VAL A 39 6.30 8.02 -6.16
C VAL A 39 7.23 9.10 -6.74
N ALA A 40 6.86 9.68 -7.88
CA ALA A 40 7.60 10.78 -8.50
C ALA A 40 7.64 12.06 -7.64
N GLU A 41 6.71 12.21 -6.70
CA GLU A 41 6.62 13.36 -5.78
C GLU A 41 7.17 13.03 -4.38
N ALA A 42 7.44 11.74 -4.10
CA ALA A 42 7.71 11.28 -2.74
C ALA A 42 8.99 11.86 -2.14
N GLU A 43 10.01 12.11 -2.96
CA GLU A 43 11.25 12.75 -2.51
C GLU A 43 11.01 14.21 -2.10
N ALA A 44 10.26 14.96 -2.89
CA ALA A 44 9.87 16.34 -2.56
C ALA A 44 8.92 16.43 -1.34
N LYS A 45 8.21 15.35 -1.04
CA LYS A 45 7.28 15.25 0.11
C LYS A 45 7.86 14.48 1.30
N VAL A 46 9.18 14.42 1.42
CA VAL A 46 9.86 13.68 2.48
C VAL A 46 9.41 14.10 3.88
N GLU A 47 9.17 15.39 4.10
CA GLU A 47 8.71 15.88 5.41
C GLU A 47 7.28 15.40 5.75
N THR A 48 6.42 15.21 4.75
CA THR A 48 5.10 14.58 4.94
C THR A 48 5.28 13.11 5.37
N LEU A 49 6.20 12.38 4.75
CA LEU A 49 6.52 11.00 5.12
C LEU A 49 7.12 10.92 6.53
N ASN A 50 8.01 11.84 6.88
CA ASN A 50 8.61 11.91 8.21
C ASN A 50 7.58 12.24 9.29
N ALA A 51 6.58 13.06 8.97
CA ALA A 51 5.49 13.43 9.89
C ALA A 51 4.36 12.38 9.98
N ALA A 52 4.34 11.37 9.09
CA ALA A 52 3.31 10.33 9.09
C ALA A 52 3.49 9.34 10.26
N ASP A 53 2.39 8.85 10.80
CA ASP A 53 2.35 7.76 11.79
C ASP A 53 2.38 6.38 11.10
N ALA A 54 1.94 6.32 9.83
CA ALA A 54 1.97 5.13 9.00
C ALA A 54 2.34 5.47 7.55
N ILE A 55 3.05 4.58 6.86
CA ILE A 55 3.36 4.67 5.43
C ILE A 55 2.94 3.38 4.74
N ILE A 56 2.04 3.47 3.76
CA ILE A 56 1.61 2.33 2.95
C ILE A 56 2.31 2.41 1.59
N PHE A 57 2.93 1.31 1.17
CA PHE A 57 3.69 1.21 -0.06
C PHE A 57 2.88 0.53 -1.16
N GLY A 58 2.84 1.11 -2.37
CA GLY A 58 2.10 0.57 -3.49
C GLY A 58 2.90 0.58 -4.78
N SER A 59 3.03 -0.58 -5.42
CA SER A 59 3.70 -0.69 -6.73
C SER A 59 3.02 -1.75 -7.58
N PRO A 60 2.95 -1.58 -8.91
CA PRO A 60 2.65 -2.72 -9.76
C PRO A 60 3.78 -3.75 -9.65
N THR A 61 3.45 -5.03 -9.87
CA THR A 61 4.47 -6.07 -10.05
C THR A 61 4.90 -6.07 -11.52
N TYR A 62 6.12 -5.61 -11.77
CA TYR A 62 6.76 -5.65 -13.09
C TYR A 62 7.97 -6.59 -13.05
N MET A 63 8.01 -7.57 -13.95
CA MET A 63 9.07 -8.59 -13.99
C MET A 63 9.34 -9.21 -12.60
N GLY A 64 8.25 -9.53 -11.90
CA GLY A 64 8.29 -10.23 -10.62
C GLY A 64 8.66 -9.38 -9.40
N ASN A 65 8.77 -8.05 -9.51
CA ASN A 65 9.18 -7.18 -8.39
C ASN A 65 8.49 -5.81 -8.43
N VAL A 66 8.83 -4.93 -7.47
CA VAL A 66 8.43 -3.52 -7.55
C VAL A 66 8.91 -2.90 -8.85
N SER A 67 8.17 -1.94 -9.35
CA SER A 67 8.54 -1.21 -10.59
C SER A 67 9.85 -0.45 -10.43
N GLY A 68 10.56 -0.23 -11.54
CA GLY A 68 11.81 0.53 -11.56
C GLY A 68 11.72 1.91 -10.88
N PRO A 69 10.72 2.76 -11.22
CA PRO A 69 10.57 4.05 -10.54
C PRO A 69 10.35 3.93 -9.03
N PHE A 70 9.62 2.91 -8.57
CA PHE A 70 9.43 2.68 -7.14
C PHE A 70 10.74 2.26 -6.47
N LYS A 71 11.50 1.36 -7.09
CA LYS A 71 12.81 0.93 -6.57
C LYS A 71 13.82 2.09 -6.54
N THR A 72 13.84 2.93 -7.57
CA THR A 72 14.71 4.12 -7.61
C THR A 72 14.41 5.04 -6.41
N TRP A 73 13.13 5.30 -6.13
CA TRP A 73 12.76 6.07 -4.95
C TRP A 73 13.18 5.39 -3.64
N MET A 74 13.00 4.07 -3.51
CA MET A 74 13.47 3.34 -2.31
C MET A 74 14.97 3.61 -2.05
N ASP A 75 15.78 3.68 -3.11
CA ASP A 75 17.23 3.91 -2.98
C ASP A 75 17.55 5.34 -2.52
N THR A 76 16.71 6.33 -2.81
CA THR A 76 16.91 7.71 -2.32
C THR A 76 16.70 7.85 -0.82
N THR A 77 16.02 6.89 -0.17
CA THR A 77 15.73 6.95 1.28
C THR A 77 16.90 6.58 2.18
N GLY A 78 18.10 6.32 1.64
CA GLY A 78 19.27 5.89 2.40
C GLY A 78 19.66 6.79 3.58
N LYS A 79 19.50 8.11 3.45
CA LYS A 79 19.76 9.06 4.56
C LYS A 79 18.71 8.92 5.68
N LEU A 80 17.44 8.67 5.32
CA LEU A 80 16.35 8.46 6.28
C LEU A 80 16.57 7.15 7.03
N TRP A 81 17.00 6.10 6.30
CA TRP A 81 17.38 4.81 6.88
C TRP A 81 18.52 4.96 7.88
N TYR A 82 19.60 5.64 7.53
CA TYR A 82 20.75 5.85 8.42
C TYR A 82 20.36 6.60 9.71
N GLY A 83 19.47 7.59 9.59
CA GLY A 83 18.93 8.36 10.72
C GLY A 83 17.77 7.67 11.44
N GLN A 84 17.32 6.47 11.00
CA GLN A 84 16.20 5.72 11.55
C GLN A 84 14.91 6.56 11.70
N GLN A 85 14.67 7.48 10.75
CA GLN A 85 13.57 8.45 10.85
C GLN A 85 12.17 7.83 10.77
N TRP A 86 12.07 6.61 10.20
CA TRP A 86 10.79 5.90 10.10
C TRP A 86 10.64 4.75 11.11
N LYS A 87 11.62 4.63 12.03
CA LYS A 87 11.56 3.63 13.09
C LYS A 87 10.23 3.71 13.85
N ASP A 88 9.66 2.53 14.12
CA ASP A 88 8.40 2.32 14.84
C ASP A 88 7.14 2.87 14.16
N LYS A 89 7.24 3.45 12.95
CA LYS A 89 6.05 3.77 12.15
C LYS A 89 5.38 2.49 11.63
N ILE A 90 4.07 2.54 11.47
CA ILE A 90 3.31 1.45 10.82
C ILE A 90 3.64 1.42 9.32
N ALA A 91 3.81 0.21 8.78
CA ALA A 91 3.95 -0.04 7.35
C ALA A 91 2.97 -1.10 6.87
N ALA A 92 2.58 -1.04 5.61
CA ALA A 92 1.86 -2.08 4.89
C ALA A 92 2.15 -1.96 3.39
N GLY A 93 1.71 -2.94 2.60
CA GLY A 93 1.93 -2.91 1.15
C GLY A 93 0.76 -3.42 0.34
N PHE A 94 0.67 -2.93 -0.90
CA PHE A 94 -0.25 -3.44 -1.91
C PHE A 94 0.41 -3.48 -3.29
N THR A 95 -0.05 -4.41 -4.11
CA THR A 95 0.45 -4.57 -5.49
C THR A 95 -0.64 -5.01 -6.44
N ASN A 96 -0.42 -4.77 -7.72
CA ASN A 96 -1.30 -5.18 -8.83
C ASN A 96 -0.49 -5.78 -9.98
N SER A 97 -1.05 -6.76 -10.67
CA SER A 97 -0.49 -7.30 -11.91
C SER A 97 -1.59 -7.86 -12.80
N GLY A 98 -1.26 -8.21 -14.06
CA GLY A 98 -2.22 -8.78 -15.02
C GLY A 98 -2.62 -10.23 -14.74
N ASN A 99 -1.81 -10.99 -14.00
CA ASN A 99 -2.08 -12.40 -13.72
C ASN A 99 -2.42 -12.64 -12.24
N PRO A 100 -3.22 -13.68 -11.91
CA PRO A 100 -3.62 -13.97 -10.52
C PRO A 100 -2.44 -14.18 -9.56
N SER A 101 -1.45 -14.98 -9.92
CA SER A 101 -0.21 -15.11 -9.14
C SER A 101 0.74 -13.95 -9.46
N GLY A 102 1.26 -13.91 -10.71
CA GLY A 102 2.11 -12.83 -11.24
C GLY A 102 3.33 -12.49 -10.40
N ASP A 103 3.77 -13.41 -9.53
CA ASP A 103 4.88 -13.20 -8.58
C ASP A 103 4.69 -11.99 -7.66
N LYS A 104 3.42 -11.62 -7.43
CA LYS A 104 3.05 -10.48 -6.57
C LYS A 104 3.58 -10.61 -5.14
N LEU A 105 3.74 -11.85 -4.65
CA LEU A 105 4.30 -12.09 -3.32
C LEU A 105 5.72 -11.51 -3.22
N ASN A 106 6.54 -11.66 -4.26
CA ASN A 106 7.90 -11.12 -4.24
C ASN A 106 7.91 -9.58 -4.16
N THR A 107 6.96 -8.92 -4.83
CA THR A 107 6.79 -7.46 -4.71
C THR A 107 6.45 -7.04 -3.27
N LEU A 108 5.51 -7.73 -2.62
CA LEU A 108 5.18 -7.49 -1.21
C LEU A 108 6.35 -7.80 -0.28
N THR A 109 7.11 -8.88 -0.54
CA THR A 109 8.31 -9.22 0.22
C THR A 109 9.38 -8.13 0.09
N THR A 110 9.58 -7.57 -1.10
CA THR A 110 10.50 -6.45 -1.32
C THR A 110 10.10 -5.23 -0.49
N MET A 111 8.80 -4.87 -0.47
CA MET A 111 8.29 -3.77 0.35
C MET A 111 8.42 -4.06 1.85
N TRP A 112 8.15 -5.30 2.26
CA TRP A 112 8.34 -5.73 3.65
C TRP A 112 9.80 -5.62 4.08
N VAL A 113 10.74 -6.12 3.28
CA VAL A 113 12.20 -6.00 3.58
C VAL A 113 12.58 -4.52 3.67
N PHE A 114 12.07 -3.67 2.77
CA PHE A 114 12.30 -2.23 2.80
C PHE A 114 11.80 -1.60 4.10
N ALA A 115 10.58 -1.94 4.53
CA ALA A 115 10.04 -1.50 5.82
C ALA A 115 10.90 -1.99 7.01
N MET A 116 11.38 -3.25 6.96
CA MET A 116 12.26 -3.80 8.01
C MET A 116 13.60 -3.05 8.07
N GLN A 117 14.19 -2.68 6.95
CA GLN A 117 15.39 -1.84 6.90
C GLN A 117 15.17 -0.50 7.62
N HIS A 118 13.99 0.10 7.47
CA HIS A 118 13.60 1.33 8.18
C HIS A 118 13.09 1.10 9.61
N SER A 119 13.18 -0.13 10.15
CA SER A 119 12.72 -0.51 11.50
C SER A 119 11.23 -0.22 11.73
N MET A 120 10.41 -0.35 10.68
CA MET A 120 8.96 -0.14 10.74
C MET A 120 8.22 -1.39 11.20
N ILE A 121 6.97 -1.23 11.62
CA ILE A 121 6.06 -2.30 12.06
C ILE A 121 5.12 -2.67 10.92
N TRP A 122 5.26 -3.87 10.36
CA TRP A 122 4.43 -4.31 9.24
C TRP A 122 3.06 -4.82 9.66
N VAL A 123 2.02 -4.31 9.03
CA VAL A 123 0.63 -4.73 9.21
C VAL A 123 0.18 -5.60 8.03
N SER A 124 -0.27 -6.80 8.34
CA SER A 124 -0.81 -7.78 7.38
C SER A 124 -2.20 -7.39 6.87
N GLN A 125 -2.68 -8.06 5.81
CA GLN A 125 -4.03 -7.86 5.25
C GLN A 125 -5.14 -8.00 6.30
N GLY A 126 -5.08 -9.02 7.15
CA GLY A 126 -6.00 -9.19 8.28
C GLY A 126 -7.45 -9.47 7.88
N VAL A 127 -7.67 -10.06 6.71
CA VAL A 127 -8.99 -10.46 6.17
C VAL A 127 -8.89 -11.87 5.64
N MET A 128 -9.85 -12.72 6.00
CA MET A 128 -9.92 -14.08 5.48
C MET A 128 -10.21 -14.09 3.97
N ALA A 129 -9.62 -15.06 3.28
CA ALA A 129 -9.91 -15.26 1.87
C ALA A 129 -11.39 -15.64 1.69
N GLY A 130 -12.10 -14.91 0.83
CA GLY A 130 -13.52 -15.16 0.57
C GLY A 130 -14.49 -14.52 1.57
N GLU A 131 -14.01 -13.74 2.55
CA GLU A 131 -14.89 -12.96 3.44
C GLU A 131 -15.79 -12.02 2.63
N GLN A 132 -17.05 -11.89 3.04
CA GLN A 132 -18.02 -11.03 2.36
C GLN A 132 -18.20 -9.71 3.10
N GLU A 133 -18.09 -8.61 2.39
CA GLU A 133 -18.34 -7.27 2.95
C GLU A 133 -19.01 -6.40 1.89
N ASN A 134 -20.18 -5.84 2.20
CA ASN A 134 -20.94 -4.95 1.31
C ASN A 134 -21.17 -5.51 -0.11
N GLY A 135 -21.37 -6.83 -0.24
CA GLY A 135 -21.58 -7.51 -1.51
C GLY A 135 -20.30 -7.85 -2.29
N GLU A 136 -19.14 -7.52 -1.75
CA GLU A 136 -17.83 -7.83 -2.37
C GLU A 136 -17.14 -9.00 -1.65
N THR A 137 -16.46 -9.83 -2.42
CA THR A 137 -15.65 -10.94 -1.91
C THR A 137 -14.22 -10.43 -1.63
N LEU A 138 -13.89 -10.27 -0.36
CA LEU A 138 -12.59 -9.76 0.04
C LEU A 138 -11.49 -10.83 -0.08
N ASN A 139 -10.27 -10.36 -0.26
CA ASN A 139 -9.04 -11.17 -0.31
C ASN A 139 -9.16 -12.40 -1.21
N ARG A 140 -9.83 -12.26 -2.36
CA ARG A 140 -10.09 -13.36 -3.31
C ARG A 140 -8.80 -14.01 -3.85
N LEU A 141 -7.66 -13.33 -3.76
CA LEU A 141 -6.36 -13.84 -4.16
C LEU A 141 -5.58 -14.49 -3.00
N SER A 142 -6.19 -14.59 -1.82
CA SER A 142 -5.61 -15.23 -0.63
C SER A 142 -4.24 -14.67 -0.24
N SER A 143 -4.10 -13.35 -0.26
CA SER A 143 -2.87 -12.66 0.13
C SER A 143 -2.90 -12.26 1.60
N TRP A 144 -1.87 -12.63 2.34
CA TRP A 144 -1.79 -12.35 3.78
C TRP A 144 -0.80 -11.23 4.13
N GLY A 145 0.29 -11.10 3.35
CA GLY A 145 1.34 -10.11 3.58
C GLY A 145 0.95 -8.68 3.22
N GLY A 146 -0.13 -8.49 2.47
CA GLY A 146 -0.63 -7.20 1.97
C GLY A 146 -1.69 -7.40 0.90
N THR A 147 -2.23 -6.33 0.33
CA THR A 147 -3.26 -6.45 -0.72
C THR A 147 -2.64 -6.80 -2.06
N MET A 148 -3.16 -7.85 -2.69
CA MET A 148 -2.92 -8.16 -4.10
C MET A 148 -4.18 -7.87 -4.91
N ALA A 149 -4.01 -7.27 -6.09
CA ALA A 149 -5.07 -7.07 -7.08
C ALA A 149 -4.66 -7.67 -8.43
N THR A 150 -5.65 -7.98 -9.25
CA THR A 150 -5.44 -8.40 -10.64
C THR A 150 -6.26 -7.51 -11.56
N SER A 151 -5.61 -6.94 -12.57
CA SER A 151 -6.23 -6.13 -13.60
C SER A 151 -6.28 -6.87 -14.93
N ALA A 152 -7.39 -6.76 -15.63
CA ALA A 152 -7.46 -7.20 -17.01
C ALA A 152 -6.46 -6.40 -17.87
N ASN A 153 -6.03 -6.99 -19.00
CA ASN A 153 -5.19 -6.30 -19.98
C ASN A 153 -6.04 -5.36 -20.84
N ALA A 154 -6.59 -4.35 -20.18
CA ALA A 154 -7.46 -3.30 -20.72
C ALA A 154 -7.14 -2.00 -19.97
N GLU A 155 -7.71 -0.89 -20.40
CA GLU A 155 -7.54 0.39 -19.70
C GLU A 155 -7.97 0.32 -18.23
N ALA A 156 -7.30 1.09 -17.39
CA ALA A 156 -7.70 1.26 -16.02
C ALA A 156 -9.06 1.96 -15.93
N SER A 157 -9.96 1.44 -15.12
CA SER A 157 -11.32 1.96 -14.97
C SER A 157 -11.84 1.74 -13.55
N ALA A 158 -13.03 2.25 -13.27
CA ALA A 158 -13.68 2.06 -11.98
C ALA A 158 -13.85 0.57 -11.57
N ASP A 159 -13.80 -0.36 -12.54
CA ASP A 159 -13.95 -1.80 -12.34
C ASP A 159 -12.70 -2.61 -12.71
N ASN A 160 -11.59 -1.95 -13.03
CA ASN A 160 -10.32 -2.58 -13.38
C ASN A 160 -9.13 -1.87 -12.70
N PRO A 161 -8.63 -2.40 -11.55
CA PRO A 161 -8.93 -3.70 -10.92
C PRO A 161 -10.36 -3.83 -10.37
N SER A 162 -10.77 -5.07 -10.11
CA SER A 162 -12.16 -5.38 -9.68
C SER A 162 -12.57 -4.66 -8.40
N LYS A 163 -13.90 -4.46 -8.20
CA LYS A 163 -14.43 -3.89 -6.97
C LYS A 163 -14.02 -4.69 -5.73
N ALA A 164 -13.98 -6.01 -5.83
CA ALA A 164 -13.52 -6.90 -4.76
C ALA A 164 -12.07 -6.64 -4.36
N ASP A 165 -11.17 -6.44 -5.34
CA ASP A 165 -9.77 -6.10 -5.05
C ASP A 165 -9.64 -4.69 -4.46
N GLN A 166 -10.44 -3.73 -4.95
CA GLN A 166 -10.50 -2.37 -4.40
C GLN A 166 -11.03 -2.39 -2.95
N ALA A 167 -12.10 -3.15 -2.67
CA ALA A 167 -12.64 -3.32 -1.31
C ALA A 167 -11.59 -3.95 -0.37
N THR A 168 -10.86 -4.96 -0.85
CA THR A 168 -9.72 -5.55 -0.11
C THR A 168 -8.65 -4.50 0.21
N GLY A 169 -8.31 -3.64 -0.74
CA GLY A 169 -7.38 -2.52 -0.53
C GLY A 169 -7.90 -1.50 0.47
N ALA A 170 -9.18 -1.15 0.40
CA ALA A 170 -9.80 -0.24 1.36
C ALA A 170 -9.75 -0.82 2.79
N ARG A 171 -9.98 -2.13 2.94
CA ARG A 171 -9.85 -2.83 4.23
C ARG A 171 -8.44 -2.74 4.81
N LEU A 172 -7.41 -2.90 3.97
CA LEU A 172 -6.01 -2.69 4.40
C LEU A 172 -5.79 -1.26 4.88
N GLY A 173 -6.25 -0.26 4.12
CA GLY A 173 -6.13 1.14 4.49
C GLY A 173 -6.78 1.46 5.84
N ALA A 174 -8.01 1.00 6.06
CA ALA A 174 -8.74 1.17 7.32
C ALA A 174 -8.02 0.48 8.50
N ARG A 175 -7.48 -0.72 8.27
CA ARG A 175 -6.72 -1.46 9.27
C ARG A 175 -5.45 -0.71 9.68
N VAL A 176 -4.67 -0.23 8.72
CA VAL A 176 -3.44 0.54 8.99
C VAL A 176 -3.75 1.82 9.76
N ALA A 177 -4.76 2.58 9.36
CA ALA A 177 -5.20 3.80 10.05
C ALA A 177 -5.62 3.52 11.49
N SER A 178 -6.34 2.41 11.72
CA SER A 178 -6.75 1.97 13.07
C SER A 178 -5.55 1.65 13.96
N PHE A 179 -4.51 0.98 13.44
CA PHE A 179 -3.28 0.73 14.19
C PHE A 179 -2.49 2.01 14.45
N ALA A 180 -2.33 2.87 13.44
CA ALA A 180 -1.67 4.16 13.61
C ALA A 180 -2.33 5.01 14.71
N LYS A 181 -3.68 5.03 14.74
CA LYS A 181 -4.45 5.71 15.79
C LYS A 181 -4.22 5.11 17.18
N LYS A 182 -4.21 3.77 17.30
CA LYS A 182 -4.00 3.08 18.59
C LYS A 182 -2.60 3.30 19.17
N LEU A 183 -1.57 3.36 18.33
CA LEU A 183 -0.19 3.57 18.80
C LEU A 183 0.09 5.03 19.18
N LYS A 184 -0.73 5.95 18.67
CA LYS A 184 -0.58 7.37 19.00
C LYS A 184 -1.21 7.76 20.34
N GLY A 185 -2.06 6.91 20.91
CA GLY A 185 -2.78 7.12 22.18
C GLY A 185 -4.09 7.87 21.98
#